data_8d2024c3353352c86cda0eafb7214e85
#
_entry.id   8d2024c3353352c86cda0eafb7214e85
#
_cell.length_a   1.000
_cell.length_b   1.000
_cell.length_c   1.000
_cell.angle_alpha   90.00
_cell.angle_beta   90.00
_cell.angle_gamma   90.00
#
_symmetry.space_group_name_H-M   'P 1'
#
loop_
_entity.id
_entity.type
_entity.pdbx_description
1 polymer ?
#
loop_
_entity_poly.entity_id
_entity_poly.type
_entity_poly.pdbx_seq_one_letter_code
_entity_poly.pdbx_strand_id
1 'polypeptide(L)'
;MFSARRLKPGAWEQFRNAWEPSDDAMPPGLQRAYHARNIRDEDEIISFGLFDMTKDEYHQWRSDADAQETQRVDHISAFVETEPVAGVYEVIDTVE
;
A
#
# COMPACT_ATOMS: atom_id res chain seq x y z
N MET A 1 0.30 -7.24 -0.34
CA MET A 1 -0.33 -6.02 -0.87
C MET A 1 0.62 -5.36 -1.85
N PHE A 2 0.11 -5.00 -3.00
CA PHE A 2 0.90 -4.35 -4.05
C PHE A 2 0.06 -3.26 -4.71
N SER A 3 0.66 -2.11 -4.97
CA SER A 3 0.05 -1.07 -5.77
C SER A 3 1.09 -0.38 -6.65
N ALA A 4 0.69 0.00 -7.85
CA ALA A 4 1.48 0.83 -8.73
C ALA A 4 0.67 2.12 -8.99
N ARG A 5 1.30 3.26 -8.73
CA ARG A 5 0.64 4.56 -8.81
C ARG A 5 1.50 5.57 -9.54
N ARG A 6 0.84 6.44 -10.29
CA ARG A 6 1.49 7.67 -10.73
C ARG A 6 1.03 8.78 -9.80
N LEU A 7 1.97 9.42 -9.15
CA LEU A 7 1.70 10.56 -8.28
C LEU A 7 1.56 11.85 -9.08
N LYS A 8 0.89 12.82 -8.50
CA LYS A 8 0.94 14.18 -9.01
C LYS A 8 2.38 14.69 -8.89
N PRO A 9 2.84 15.56 -9.81
CA PRO A 9 4.23 16.04 -9.79
C PRO A 9 4.63 16.62 -8.44
N GLY A 10 5.74 16.13 -7.89
CA GLY A 10 6.29 16.60 -6.62
C GLY A 10 5.53 16.17 -5.38
N ALA A 11 4.58 15.24 -5.46
CA ALA A 11 3.72 14.88 -4.35
C ALA A 11 4.26 13.73 -3.47
N TRP A 12 5.48 13.31 -3.65
CA TRP A 12 6.01 12.14 -2.93
C TRP A 12 5.90 12.26 -1.40
N GLU A 13 6.33 13.39 -0.84
CA GLU A 13 6.32 13.53 0.63
C GLU A 13 4.90 13.51 1.20
N GLN A 14 3.98 14.21 0.55
CA GLN A 14 2.57 14.23 0.95
C GLN A 14 1.95 12.83 0.84
N PHE A 15 2.24 12.13 -0.26
CA PHE A 15 1.79 10.76 -0.46
C PHE A 15 2.32 9.83 0.64
N ARG A 16 3.62 9.90 0.91
CA ARG A 16 4.27 9.05 1.93
C ARG A 16 3.65 9.27 3.32
N ASN A 17 3.42 10.52 3.67
CA ASN A 17 2.81 10.85 4.96
C ASN A 17 1.36 10.37 5.07
N ALA A 18 0.61 10.45 3.97
CA ALA A 18 -0.78 9.98 3.93
C ALA A 18 -0.87 8.46 3.91
N TRP A 19 0.14 7.79 3.35
CA TRP A 19 0.14 6.33 3.17
C TRP A 19 0.29 5.58 4.49
N GLU A 20 1.06 6.09 5.43
CA GLU A 20 1.35 5.40 6.68
C GLU A 20 0.09 5.28 7.53
N PRO A 21 -0.38 4.05 7.84
CA PRO A 21 -1.54 3.88 8.70
C PRO A 21 -1.19 4.25 10.15
N SER A 22 -2.22 4.57 10.95
CA SER A 22 -2.03 4.74 12.39
C SER A 22 -1.56 3.43 13.01
N ASP A 23 -0.90 3.49 14.16
CA ASP A 23 -0.44 2.29 14.87
C ASP A 23 -1.57 1.31 15.15
N ASP A 24 -2.76 1.82 15.46
CA ASP A 24 -3.94 1.00 15.73
C ASP A 24 -4.48 0.28 14.49
N ALA A 25 -4.17 0.77 13.30
CA ALA A 25 -4.63 0.21 12.03
C ALA A 25 -3.53 -0.58 11.30
N MET A 26 -2.37 -0.77 11.91
CA MET A 26 -1.31 -1.57 11.31
C MET A 26 -1.74 -3.04 11.18
N PRO A 27 -1.55 -3.66 10.01
CA PRO A 27 -1.87 -5.08 9.84
C PRO A 27 -0.98 -5.93 10.74
N PRO A 28 -1.54 -6.90 11.47
CA PRO A 28 -0.73 -7.88 12.18
C PRO A 28 0.05 -8.72 11.16
N GLY A 29 1.24 -9.15 11.53
CA GLY A 29 2.06 -9.96 10.63
C GLY A 29 2.78 -9.21 9.53
N LEU A 30 2.68 -7.88 9.50
CA LEU A 30 3.48 -7.08 8.57
C LEU A 30 4.96 -7.28 8.88
N GLN A 31 5.71 -7.82 7.91
CA GLN A 31 7.13 -8.04 8.04
C GLN A 31 7.92 -6.84 7.54
N ARG A 32 7.56 -6.34 6.35
CA ARG A 32 8.30 -5.28 5.69
C ARG A 32 7.43 -4.62 4.61
N ALA A 33 7.60 -3.34 4.43
CA ALA A 33 6.96 -2.61 3.34
C ALA A 33 8.00 -1.78 2.59
N TYR A 34 7.75 -1.59 1.30
CA TYR A 34 8.65 -0.86 0.42
C TYR A 34 7.86 0.14 -0.41
N HIS A 35 8.49 1.28 -0.63
CA HIS A 35 8.14 2.18 -1.71
C HIS A 35 9.32 2.22 -2.66
N ALA A 36 9.09 1.95 -3.92
CA ALA A 36 10.14 1.96 -4.95
C ALA A 36 9.75 2.94 -6.06
N ARG A 37 10.70 3.77 -6.45
CA ARG A 37 10.53 4.76 -7.50
C ARG A 37 11.08 4.21 -8.79
N ASN A 38 10.37 4.45 -9.89
CA ASN A 38 10.91 4.14 -11.22
C ASN A 38 12.14 5.02 -11.45
N ILE A 39 13.28 4.39 -11.83
CA ILE A 39 14.52 5.12 -12.03
C ILE A 39 14.49 6.05 -13.26
N ARG A 40 13.45 5.94 -14.10
CA ARG A 40 13.27 6.77 -15.29
C ARG A 40 12.10 7.76 -15.17
N ASP A 41 11.32 7.66 -14.09
CA ASP A 41 10.13 8.49 -13.91
C ASP A 41 9.90 8.69 -12.41
N GLU A 42 10.27 9.85 -11.92
CA GLU A 42 10.24 10.13 -10.48
C GLU A 42 8.85 10.16 -9.85
N ASP A 43 7.80 10.27 -10.66
CA ASP A 43 6.42 10.31 -10.17
C ASP A 43 5.74 8.94 -10.18
N GLU A 44 6.40 7.90 -10.72
CA GLU A 44 5.88 6.55 -10.72
C GLU A 44 6.43 5.75 -9.55
N ILE A 45 5.52 5.36 -8.64
CA ILE A 45 5.86 4.68 -7.39
C ILE A 45 5.13 3.34 -7.33
N ILE A 46 5.85 2.28 -7.00
CA ILE A 46 5.23 1.03 -6.55
C ILE A 46 5.37 0.93 -5.04
N SER A 47 4.33 0.43 -4.41
CA SER A 47 4.32 0.19 -2.97
C SER A 47 3.88 -1.23 -2.70
N PHE A 48 4.62 -1.96 -1.87
CA PHE A 48 4.23 -3.31 -1.51
C PHE A 48 4.65 -3.65 -0.10
N GLY A 49 3.83 -4.48 0.54
CA GLY A 49 4.10 -4.99 1.87
C GLY A 49 4.06 -6.50 1.87
N LEU A 50 4.93 -7.10 2.68
CA LEU A 50 4.99 -8.54 2.89
C LEU A 50 4.38 -8.85 4.25
N PHE A 51 3.44 -9.79 4.26
CA PHE A 51 2.70 -10.17 5.47
C PHE A 51 2.82 -11.66 5.71
N ASP A 52 3.04 -12.03 6.97
CA ASP A 52 2.94 -13.41 7.42
C ASP A 52 1.54 -13.61 8.01
N MET A 53 0.57 -13.86 7.13
CA MET A 53 -0.82 -14.10 7.53
C MET A 53 -1.54 -14.90 6.47
N THR A 54 -2.56 -15.64 6.88
CA THR A 54 -3.43 -16.37 5.96
C THR A 54 -4.42 -15.42 5.29
N LYS A 55 -5.09 -15.91 4.23
CA LYS A 55 -6.18 -15.15 3.59
C LYS A 55 -7.28 -14.80 4.58
N ASP A 56 -7.66 -15.76 5.44
CA ASP A 56 -8.72 -15.54 6.41
C ASP A 56 -8.34 -14.49 7.45
N GLU A 57 -7.10 -14.55 7.94
CA GLU A 57 -6.57 -13.53 8.85
C GLU A 57 -6.57 -12.15 8.20
N TYR A 58 -6.16 -12.06 6.93
CA TYR A 58 -6.20 -10.81 6.18
C TYR A 58 -7.62 -10.26 6.07
N HIS A 59 -8.58 -11.10 5.67
CA HIS A 59 -9.97 -10.68 5.52
C HIS A 59 -10.56 -10.21 6.83
N GLN A 60 -10.22 -10.86 7.93
CA GLN A 60 -10.68 -10.45 9.26
C GLN A 60 -10.10 -9.09 9.65
N TRP A 61 -8.80 -8.92 9.48
CA TRP A 61 -8.15 -7.64 9.75
C TRP A 61 -8.74 -6.51 8.90
N ARG A 62 -8.91 -6.77 7.60
CA ARG A 62 -9.43 -5.75 6.68
C ARG A 62 -10.84 -5.33 7.04
N SER A 63 -11.67 -6.27 7.47
CA SER A 63 -13.02 -6.01 7.93
C SER A 63 -13.01 -5.14 9.19
N ASP A 64 -12.15 -5.45 10.15
CA ASP A 64 -12.04 -4.72 11.41
C ASP A 64 -11.48 -3.30 11.21
N ALA A 65 -10.62 -3.11 10.22
CA ALA A 65 -9.96 -1.84 9.92
C ALA A 65 -10.62 -1.04 8.79
N ASP A 66 -11.80 -1.44 8.35
CA ASP A 66 -12.42 -0.91 7.13
C ASP A 66 -12.55 0.63 7.13
N ALA A 67 -13.01 1.22 8.22
CA ALA A 67 -13.22 2.67 8.31
C ALA A 67 -11.88 3.42 8.20
N GLN A 68 -10.85 2.98 8.91
CA GLN A 68 -9.53 3.61 8.88
C GLN A 68 -8.87 3.45 7.51
N GLU A 69 -8.98 2.27 6.89
CA GLU A 69 -8.43 2.03 5.56
C GLU A 69 -9.13 2.88 4.49
N THR A 70 -10.44 3.03 4.56
CA THR A 70 -11.17 3.88 3.63
C THR A 70 -10.73 5.33 3.75
N GLN A 71 -10.58 5.86 4.96
CA GLN A 71 -10.09 7.22 5.19
C GLN A 71 -8.67 7.40 4.67
N ARG A 72 -7.79 6.41 4.91
CA ARG A 72 -6.41 6.44 4.44
C ARG A 72 -6.33 6.49 2.92
N VAL A 73 -7.12 5.64 2.25
CA VAL A 73 -7.16 5.59 0.78
C VAL A 73 -7.70 6.90 0.20
N ASP A 74 -8.74 7.47 0.79
CA ASP A 74 -9.27 8.76 0.37
C ASP A 74 -8.24 9.86 0.50
N HIS A 75 -7.49 9.88 1.61
CA HIS A 75 -6.43 10.87 1.81
C HIS A 75 -5.31 10.71 0.78
N ILE A 76 -4.87 9.47 0.54
CA ILE A 76 -3.86 9.15 -0.46
C ILE A 76 -4.28 9.62 -1.85
N SER A 77 -5.55 9.44 -2.21
CA SER A 77 -6.05 9.73 -3.55
C SER A 77 -5.85 11.18 -3.97
N ALA A 78 -5.76 12.11 -3.02
CA ALA A 78 -5.50 13.52 -3.30
C ALA A 78 -4.15 13.75 -4.00
N PHE A 79 -3.20 12.84 -3.85
CA PHE A 79 -1.83 12.96 -4.36
C PHE A 79 -1.52 12.02 -5.52
N VAL A 80 -2.52 11.29 -6.01
CA VAL A 80 -2.37 10.26 -7.04
C VAL A 80 -3.13 10.66 -8.30
N GLU A 81 -2.45 10.61 -9.45
CA GLU A 81 -3.10 10.81 -10.74
C GLU A 81 -3.79 9.53 -11.22
N THR A 82 -3.07 8.41 -11.20
CA THR A 82 -3.58 7.11 -11.64
C THR A 82 -3.08 5.99 -10.75
N GLU A 83 -3.87 4.93 -10.67
CA GLU A 83 -3.50 3.71 -9.93
C GLU A 83 -3.85 2.50 -10.79
N PRO A 84 -2.98 2.15 -11.77
CA PRO A 84 -3.28 1.08 -12.72
C PRO A 84 -3.31 -0.31 -12.10
N VAL A 85 -2.62 -0.51 -10.96
CA VAL A 85 -2.59 -1.80 -10.26
C VAL A 85 -2.75 -1.56 -8.77
N ALA A 86 -3.69 -2.26 -8.16
CA ALA A 86 -3.83 -2.28 -6.71
C ALA A 86 -4.50 -3.59 -6.30
N GLY A 87 -3.98 -4.24 -5.27
CA GLY A 87 -4.58 -5.46 -4.77
C GLY A 87 -3.76 -6.15 -3.71
N VAL A 88 -4.31 -7.24 -3.22
CA VAL A 88 -3.64 -8.14 -2.29
C VAL A 88 -3.37 -9.43 -3.04
N TYR A 89 -2.14 -9.88 -2.99
CA TYR A 89 -1.67 -11.02 -3.77
C TYR A 89 -1.10 -12.07 -2.84
N GLU A 90 -1.45 -13.31 -3.11
CA GLU A 90 -0.88 -14.45 -2.39
C GLU A 90 0.42 -14.87 -3.07
N VAL A 91 1.48 -15.04 -2.30
CA VAL A 91 2.72 -15.61 -2.82
C VAL A 91 2.49 -17.09 -3.09
N ILE A 92 2.64 -17.51 -4.34
CA ILE A 92 2.42 -18.89 -4.76
C ILE A 92 3.70 -19.63 -5.09
N ASP A 93 4.82 -18.92 -5.19
CA ASP A 93 6.13 -19.50 -5.49
C ASP A 93 7.22 -18.53 -5.05
N THR A 94 8.33 -19.07 -4.60
CA THR A 94 9.51 -18.28 -4.21
C THR A 94 10.72 -18.82 -4.95
N VAL A 95 11.40 -17.93 -5.67
CA VAL A 95 12.66 -18.25 -6.35
C VAL A 95 13.80 -17.64 -5.54
N GLU A 96 14.75 -18.46 -5.17
CA GLU A 96 15.92 -18.04 -4.38
C GLU A 96 17.20 -18.04 -5.19
#